data_5eb6a419e0740e9bae3a7178efc296fb
#
_entry.id   5eb6a419e0740e9bae3a7178efc296fb
#
_cell.length_a   1.000
_cell.length_b   1.000
_cell.length_c   1.000
_cell.angle_alpha   90.00
_cell.angle_beta   90.00
_cell.angle_gamma   90.00
#
_symmetry.space_group_name_H-M   'P 1'
#
loop_
_entity.id
_entity.type
_entity.pdbx_description
1 polymer ?
#
loop_
_entity_poly.entity_id
_entity_poly.type
_entity_poly.pdbx_seq_one_letter_code
_entity_poly.pdbx_strand_id
1 'polypeptide(L)'
;MSVKVGIDFGTSNSGVAIYDGQRVQLLAVDPKNVLPEVIKTVLYITKDYRTFIGQEAVETYYRDNVNRQRRFVKQWAGEIEYRGADMFYVRDIFVYVDELKPGRLLQYLKTALRKEGYGGTQIFERYYSVGDLAKTYLSLLKQRAEKVLGEPIDAVTLGRPVKFSESAEQDHKAQETLRQAAEEAGFREVDFELEPIAAALDYEQSITKPQNVVIFDFGGGTLDIAVMRLGDPRTRRVYASGGVDIAGSDFDRAIIEKRMLQHFGFGQVKHHPEIMEMIHAIPDWMALPELGTPINKNILEKAIQAGVAPVRLRALEGLIYNDLAFTFYNRVEAGKIALSNDGATIISLEDKDIALWELYTRSQFESDIEHYLVDVEEVLLDTIAKSGLEPGSIDAVVKTGGSSSIPLFTEMLARVFGNEKVKQSNSFTSVVAGLAIKARM
;
A
#
# COMPACT_ATOMS: atom_id res chain seq x y z
N MET A 1 0.92 23.65 -26.03
CA MET A 1 1.36 22.22 -25.95
C MET A 1 0.64 21.64 -24.79
N SER A 2 0.12 20.42 -24.88
CA SER A 2 -0.52 19.79 -23.72
C SER A 2 0.52 19.49 -22.63
N VAL A 3 0.15 19.72 -21.38
CA VAL A 3 1.01 19.39 -20.24
C VAL A 3 1.11 17.88 -20.12
N LYS A 4 2.34 17.37 -20.01
CA LYS A 4 2.63 15.97 -19.72
C LYS A 4 3.15 15.85 -18.29
N VAL A 5 2.60 14.92 -17.53
CA VAL A 5 2.97 14.69 -16.14
C VAL A 5 3.49 13.27 -15.91
N GLY A 6 4.38 13.12 -14.93
CA GLY A 6 4.66 11.84 -14.31
C GLY A 6 3.76 11.66 -13.08
N ILE A 7 3.14 10.50 -12.95
CA ILE A 7 2.38 10.13 -11.74
C ILE A 7 2.92 8.82 -11.19
N ASP A 8 3.41 8.87 -9.97
CA ASP A 8 3.61 7.68 -9.16
C ASP A 8 2.31 7.37 -8.41
N PHE A 9 1.63 6.31 -8.84
CA PHE A 9 0.48 5.75 -8.14
C PHE A 9 0.97 4.63 -7.23
N GLY A 10 1.50 5.00 -6.06
CA GLY A 10 2.09 4.06 -5.11
C GLY A 10 1.07 3.35 -4.21
N THR A 11 1.50 2.31 -3.51
CA THR A 11 0.66 1.53 -2.59
C THR A 11 0.19 2.36 -1.38
N SER A 12 1.10 3.09 -0.75
CA SER A 12 0.80 3.91 0.44
C SER A 12 0.74 5.39 0.13
N ASN A 13 1.57 5.85 -0.81
CA ASN A 13 1.68 7.26 -1.18
C ASN A 13 1.74 7.40 -2.70
N SER A 14 1.26 8.53 -3.20
CA SER A 14 1.30 8.91 -4.61
C SER A 14 1.92 10.31 -4.76
N GLY A 15 2.33 10.65 -5.98
CA GLY A 15 2.86 11.97 -6.29
C GLY A 15 2.66 12.34 -7.75
N VAL A 16 2.75 13.63 -8.06
CA VAL A 16 2.67 14.18 -9.42
C VAL A 16 3.81 15.13 -9.65
N ALA A 17 4.47 15.03 -10.80
CA ALA A 17 5.54 15.93 -11.19
C ALA A 17 5.46 16.30 -12.67
N ILE A 18 6.06 17.44 -13.01
CA ILE A 18 6.35 17.85 -14.38
C ILE A 18 7.86 18.04 -14.58
N TYR A 19 8.28 17.95 -15.82
CA TYR A 19 9.66 18.25 -16.21
C TYR A 19 9.68 19.29 -17.34
N ASP A 20 10.34 20.43 -17.13
CA ASP A 20 10.40 21.53 -18.11
C ASP A 20 11.47 21.33 -19.20
N GLY A 21 12.31 20.32 -19.06
CA GLY A 21 13.48 20.01 -19.90
C GLY A 21 14.81 20.34 -19.20
N GLN A 22 14.75 20.99 -18.04
CA GLN A 22 15.92 21.31 -17.22
C GLN A 22 15.74 20.88 -15.76
N ARG A 23 14.54 21.06 -15.21
CA ARG A 23 14.22 20.80 -13.81
C ARG A 23 12.91 20.03 -13.65
N VAL A 24 12.91 19.15 -12.69
CA VAL A 24 11.70 18.52 -12.21
C VAL A 24 11.02 19.44 -11.21
N GLN A 25 9.72 19.61 -11.35
CA GLN A 25 8.86 20.27 -10.38
C GLN A 25 7.85 19.27 -9.82
N LEU A 26 7.96 19.00 -8.53
CA LEU A 26 6.95 18.23 -7.79
C LEU A 26 5.74 19.13 -7.53
N LEU A 27 4.52 18.59 -7.69
CA LEU A 27 3.30 19.35 -7.50
C LEU A 27 2.75 19.13 -6.08
N ALA A 28 2.44 20.24 -5.40
CA ALA A 28 1.85 20.23 -4.06
C ALA A 28 0.36 19.85 -4.09
N VAL A 29 0.08 18.57 -4.40
CA VAL A 29 -1.30 18.03 -4.60
C VAL A 29 -2.03 17.72 -3.31
N ASP A 30 -1.37 17.73 -2.16
CA ASP A 30 -1.99 17.53 -0.84
C ASP A 30 -1.50 18.59 0.18
N PRO A 31 -2.00 19.84 0.10
CA PRO A 31 -1.53 20.93 0.94
C PRO A 31 -1.79 20.75 2.44
N LYS A 32 -2.58 19.74 2.83
CA LYS A 32 -2.82 19.37 4.22
C LYS A 32 -1.81 18.36 4.75
N ASN A 33 -1.04 17.71 3.88
CA ASN A 33 0.01 16.79 4.30
C ASN A 33 1.25 17.57 4.78
N VAL A 34 2.05 16.95 5.65
CA VAL A 34 3.34 17.48 6.12
C VAL A 34 4.30 17.73 4.96
N LEU A 35 4.29 16.85 3.96
CA LEU A 35 4.96 16.99 2.67
C LEU A 35 3.88 17.18 1.59
N PRO A 36 3.59 18.43 1.15
CA PRO A 36 2.48 18.71 0.25
C PRO A 36 2.59 18.05 -1.13
N GLU A 37 3.81 17.68 -1.55
CA GLU A 37 4.10 16.98 -2.81
C GLU A 37 3.80 15.48 -2.74
N VAL A 38 3.58 14.95 -1.54
CA VAL A 38 3.26 13.54 -1.29
C VAL A 38 1.81 13.44 -0.82
N ILE A 39 1.01 12.64 -1.52
CA ILE A 39 -0.38 12.39 -1.16
C ILE A 39 -0.59 10.93 -0.75
N LYS A 40 -1.25 10.69 0.38
CA LYS A 40 -1.61 9.32 0.77
C LYS A 40 -2.53 8.68 -0.26
N THR A 41 -2.24 7.43 -0.65
CA THR A 41 -3.07 6.64 -1.58
C THR A 41 -4.26 6.05 -0.83
N VAL A 42 -5.15 6.93 -0.37
CA VAL A 42 -6.40 6.59 0.31
C VAL A 42 -7.57 7.30 -0.36
N LEU A 43 -8.71 6.61 -0.43
CA LEU A 43 -9.95 7.10 -0.99
C LEU A 43 -11.06 6.93 0.05
N TYR A 44 -11.77 8.00 0.39
CA TYR A 44 -12.94 7.96 1.25
C TYR A 44 -14.17 8.30 0.44
N ILE A 45 -15.17 7.39 0.45
CA ILE A 45 -16.46 7.56 -0.23
C ILE A 45 -17.54 7.64 0.85
N THR A 46 -18.25 8.77 0.90
CA THR A 46 -19.33 8.99 1.84
C THR A 46 -20.64 8.32 1.39
N LYS A 47 -21.62 8.25 2.28
CA LYS A 47 -22.94 7.67 1.98
C LYS A 47 -23.71 8.44 0.89
N ASP A 48 -23.48 9.73 0.76
CA ASP A 48 -23.97 10.59 -0.33
C ASP A 48 -23.04 10.62 -1.56
N TYR A 49 -22.10 9.66 -1.64
CA TYR A 49 -21.18 9.46 -2.76
C TYR A 49 -20.20 10.61 -3.04
N ARG A 50 -19.98 11.51 -2.08
CA ARG A 50 -18.82 12.43 -2.16
C ARG A 50 -17.55 11.64 -1.96
N THR A 51 -16.51 12.06 -2.67
CA THR A 51 -15.22 11.36 -2.69
C THR A 51 -14.09 12.29 -2.25
N PHE A 52 -13.19 11.78 -1.43
CA PHE A 52 -12.03 12.49 -0.90
C PHE A 52 -10.79 11.63 -1.03
N ILE A 53 -9.62 12.23 -1.27
CA ILE A 53 -8.31 11.53 -1.32
C ILE A 53 -7.30 12.21 -0.38
N GLY A 54 -6.20 11.50 -0.08
CA GLY A 54 -5.10 12.03 0.71
C GLY A 54 -5.47 12.39 2.13
N GLN A 55 -4.84 13.42 2.69
CA GLN A 55 -5.05 13.84 4.07
C GLN A 55 -6.50 14.27 4.34
N GLU A 56 -7.16 14.85 3.35
CA GLU A 56 -8.57 15.24 3.47
C GLU A 56 -9.49 14.03 3.66
N ALA A 57 -9.21 12.92 2.96
CA ALA A 57 -9.94 11.66 3.15
C ALA A 57 -9.78 11.12 4.57
N VAL A 58 -8.55 11.16 5.08
CA VAL A 58 -8.21 10.71 6.45
C VAL A 58 -8.94 11.55 7.49
N GLU A 59 -8.86 12.88 7.40
CA GLU A 59 -9.52 13.80 8.34
C GLU A 59 -11.04 13.63 8.33
N THR A 60 -11.62 13.50 7.12
CA THR A 60 -13.07 13.30 6.97
C THR A 60 -13.50 11.96 7.55
N TYR A 61 -12.73 10.89 7.30
CA TYR A 61 -12.99 9.59 7.91
C TYR A 61 -12.98 9.64 9.43
N TYR A 62 -11.95 10.23 10.04
CA TYR A 62 -11.86 10.33 11.51
C TYR A 62 -13.04 11.10 12.09
N ARG A 63 -13.36 12.25 11.52
CA ARG A 63 -14.49 13.07 11.98
C ARG A 63 -15.83 12.31 11.93
N ASP A 64 -16.05 11.52 10.87
CA ASP A 64 -17.35 10.94 10.57
C ASP A 64 -17.52 9.53 11.17
N ASN A 65 -16.43 8.76 11.38
CA ASN A 65 -16.50 7.32 11.70
C ASN A 65 -16.04 6.96 13.12
N VAL A 66 -15.02 7.63 13.65
CA VAL A 66 -14.44 7.23 14.94
C VAL A 66 -15.41 7.56 16.08
N ASN A 67 -15.65 6.58 16.97
CA ASN A 67 -16.53 6.67 18.14
C ASN A 67 -18.00 7.03 17.84
N ARG A 68 -18.48 6.80 16.62
CA ARG A 68 -19.87 7.05 16.23
C ARG A 68 -20.85 5.99 16.79
N GLN A 69 -22.12 6.30 16.79
CA GLN A 69 -23.17 5.33 17.02
C GLN A 69 -23.35 4.41 15.81
N ARG A 70 -23.73 3.15 16.05
CA ARG A 70 -24.05 2.18 15.03
C ARG A 70 -25.48 1.69 15.18
N ARG A 71 -26.15 1.43 14.04
CA ARG A 71 -27.47 0.82 14.00
C ARG A 71 -27.51 -0.24 12.92
N PHE A 72 -27.48 -1.50 13.36
CA PHE A 72 -27.53 -2.64 12.45
C PHE A 72 -28.98 -3.02 12.13
N VAL A 73 -29.25 -3.19 10.83
CA VAL A 73 -30.49 -3.77 10.32
C VAL A 73 -30.18 -5.05 9.56
N LYS A 74 -31.09 -6.01 9.66
CA LYS A 74 -31.00 -7.28 8.93
C LYS A 74 -31.58 -7.05 7.53
N GLN A 75 -30.74 -7.18 6.51
CA GLN A 75 -31.11 -6.99 5.11
C GLN A 75 -31.02 -8.31 4.38
N TRP A 76 -32.00 -8.63 3.55
CA TRP A 76 -31.96 -9.77 2.67
C TRP A 76 -30.91 -9.55 1.57
N ALA A 77 -30.01 -10.55 1.39
CA ALA A 77 -28.89 -10.47 0.45
C ALA A 77 -29.01 -11.44 -0.72
N GLY A 78 -30.01 -12.32 -0.70
CA GLY A 78 -30.24 -13.31 -1.74
C GLY A 78 -30.64 -14.66 -1.18
N GLU A 79 -30.65 -15.66 -2.06
CA GLU A 79 -30.99 -17.05 -1.74
C GLU A 79 -29.84 -17.97 -2.18
N ILE A 80 -29.56 -19.00 -1.41
CA ILE A 80 -28.72 -20.12 -1.85
C ILE A 80 -29.64 -21.30 -2.16
N GLU A 81 -29.60 -21.78 -3.39
CA GLU A 81 -30.23 -23.03 -3.81
C GLU A 81 -29.21 -24.16 -3.70
N TYR A 82 -29.55 -25.18 -2.94
CA TYR A 82 -28.82 -26.45 -2.89
C TYR A 82 -29.62 -27.54 -3.56
N ARG A 83 -29.07 -28.12 -4.64
CA ARG A 83 -29.67 -29.26 -5.35
C ARG A 83 -28.79 -30.49 -5.13
N GLY A 84 -29.23 -31.39 -4.25
CA GLY A 84 -28.68 -32.74 -4.12
C GLY A 84 -29.49 -33.76 -4.94
N ALA A 85 -29.03 -35.02 -4.98
CA ALA A 85 -29.71 -36.09 -5.74
C ALA A 85 -31.17 -36.31 -5.31
N ASP A 86 -31.48 -36.10 -4.02
CA ASP A 86 -32.81 -36.35 -3.43
C ASP A 86 -33.34 -35.18 -2.58
N MET A 87 -32.68 -33.98 -2.64
CA MET A 87 -33.09 -32.85 -1.82
C MET A 87 -32.90 -31.52 -2.59
N PHE A 88 -33.97 -30.72 -2.64
CA PHE A 88 -33.93 -29.34 -3.04
C PHE A 88 -34.15 -28.45 -1.80
N TYR A 89 -33.21 -27.56 -1.53
CA TYR A 89 -33.28 -26.68 -0.37
C TYR A 89 -32.93 -25.26 -0.80
N VAL A 90 -33.81 -24.31 -0.45
CA VAL A 90 -33.55 -22.87 -0.65
C VAL A 90 -33.41 -22.22 0.72
N ARG A 91 -32.40 -21.44 0.90
CA ARG A 91 -32.16 -20.67 2.13
C ARG A 91 -31.90 -19.22 1.82
N ASP A 92 -32.72 -18.36 2.43
CA ASP A 92 -32.48 -16.93 2.43
C ASP A 92 -31.18 -16.59 3.15
N ILE A 93 -30.37 -15.74 2.51
CA ILE A 93 -29.18 -15.14 3.10
C ILE A 93 -29.56 -13.74 3.58
N PHE A 94 -29.20 -13.46 4.81
CA PHE A 94 -29.32 -12.13 5.38
C PHE A 94 -27.95 -11.62 5.80
N VAL A 95 -27.69 -10.35 5.52
CA VAL A 95 -26.52 -9.62 6.01
C VAL A 95 -26.95 -8.53 7.00
N TYR A 96 -26.08 -8.18 7.91
CA TYR A 96 -26.30 -7.05 8.79
C TYR A 96 -25.61 -5.81 8.20
N VAL A 97 -26.39 -4.78 7.93
CA VAL A 97 -25.92 -3.49 7.40
C VAL A 97 -26.01 -2.44 8.48
N ASP A 98 -24.94 -1.68 8.68
CA ASP A 98 -24.96 -0.53 9.57
C ASP A 98 -25.54 0.68 8.83
N GLU A 99 -26.81 0.97 9.08
CA GLU A 99 -27.53 2.10 8.42
C GLU A 99 -26.94 3.47 8.71
N LEU A 100 -26.23 3.62 9.83
CA LEU A 100 -25.61 4.88 10.21
C LEU A 100 -24.16 5.02 9.72
N LYS A 101 -23.65 4.05 8.94
CA LYS A 101 -22.29 4.13 8.37
C LYS A 101 -22.20 5.34 7.44
N PRO A 102 -21.34 6.34 7.76
CA PRO A 102 -21.30 7.60 6.99
C PRO A 102 -20.46 7.52 5.72
N GLY A 103 -19.55 6.54 5.64
CA GLY A 103 -18.67 6.34 4.49
C GLY A 103 -17.79 5.12 4.62
N ARG A 104 -17.01 4.85 3.58
CA ARG A 104 -16.03 3.78 3.54
C ARG A 104 -14.67 4.33 3.12
N LEU A 105 -13.64 4.07 3.93
CA LEU A 105 -12.25 4.36 3.62
C LEU A 105 -11.63 3.15 2.92
N LEU A 106 -10.92 3.42 1.85
CA LEU A 106 -10.23 2.45 1.01
C LEU A 106 -8.76 2.82 0.94
N GLN A 107 -7.88 1.86 1.16
CA GLN A 107 -6.44 2.01 1.10
C GLN A 107 -5.83 0.85 0.30
N TYR A 108 -4.53 0.95 -0.01
CA TYR A 108 -3.82 -0.07 -0.79
C TYR A 108 -4.47 -0.37 -2.16
N LEU A 109 -4.99 0.67 -2.83
CA LEU A 109 -5.68 0.54 -4.11
C LEU A 109 -4.81 -0.11 -5.19
N LYS A 110 -3.50 0.17 -5.20
CA LYS A 110 -2.54 -0.46 -6.12
C LYS A 110 -2.40 -1.96 -5.87
N THR A 111 -2.38 -2.38 -4.60
CA THR A 111 -2.35 -3.80 -4.24
C THR A 111 -3.63 -4.53 -4.68
N ALA A 112 -4.79 -3.84 -4.65
CA ALA A 112 -6.04 -4.41 -5.11
C ALA A 112 -6.03 -4.76 -6.61
N LEU A 113 -5.29 -4.01 -7.46
CA LEU A 113 -5.15 -4.29 -8.90
C LEU A 113 -4.55 -5.67 -9.17
N ARG A 114 -3.66 -6.15 -8.31
CA ARG A 114 -2.93 -7.41 -8.47
C ARG A 114 -3.51 -8.57 -7.67
N LYS A 115 -4.44 -8.31 -6.73
CA LYS A 115 -5.02 -9.35 -5.87
C LYS A 115 -5.93 -10.26 -6.68
N GLU A 116 -5.49 -11.51 -6.86
CA GLU A 116 -6.25 -12.53 -7.58
C GLU A 116 -7.61 -12.77 -6.91
N GLY A 117 -8.65 -12.92 -7.73
CA GLY A 117 -10.02 -13.13 -7.24
C GLY A 117 -10.71 -11.88 -6.65
N TYR A 118 -10.03 -10.75 -6.53
CA TYR A 118 -10.65 -9.52 -6.03
C TYR A 118 -11.05 -8.59 -7.18
N GLY A 119 -12.33 -8.63 -7.55
CA GLY A 119 -12.87 -7.79 -8.64
C GLY A 119 -13.28 -6.38 -8.22
N GLY A 120 -13.51 -6.14 -6.93
CA GLY A 120 -14.03 -4.87 -6.42
C GLY A 120 -14.79 -5.03 -5.12
N THR A 121 -15.56 -4.01 -4.74
CA THR A 121 -16.27 -4.00 -3.46
C THR A 121 -17.59 -3.27 -3.55
N GLN A 122 -18.55 -3.70 -2.72
CA GLN A 122 -19.82 -2.98 -2.54
C GLN A 122 -19.63 -1.80 -1.61
N ILE A 123 -20.04 -0.60 -2.03
CA ILE A 123 -20.06 0.59 -1.21
C ILE A 123 -21.50 1.13 -1.22
N PHE A 124 -22.20 0.91 -0.15
CA PHE A 124 -23.66 1.11 -0.04
C PHE A 124 -24.39 0.35 -1.17
N GLU A 125 -25.21 1.03 -1.97
CA GLU A 125 -25.98 0.40 -3.06
C GLU A 125 -25.20 0.25 -4.38
N ARG A 126 -23.93 0.71 -4.44
CA ARG A 126 -23.12 0.68 -5.66
C ARG A 126 -21.96 -0.29 -5.55
N TYR A 127 -21.79 -1.10 -6.57
CA TYR A 127 -20.57 -1.88 -6.75
C TYR A 127 -19.51 -1.02 -7.44
N TYR A 128 -18.30 -1.06 -6.89
CA TYR A 128 -17.11 -0.45 -7.48
C TYR A 128 -16.11 -1.53 -7.83
N SER A 129 -15.79 -1.65 -9.11
CA SER A 129 -14.65 -2.45 -9.54
C SER A 129 -13.34 -1.83 -9.05
N VAL A 130 -12.24 -2.59 -9.08
CA VAL A 130 -10.91 -2.05 -8.77
C VAL A 130 -10.55 -0.92 -9.74
N GLY A 131 -10.95 -1.04 -11.02
CA GLY A 131 -10.79 0.02 -12.01
C GLY A 131 -11.56 1.30 -11.66
N ASP A 132 -12.82 1.20 -11.19
CA ASP A 132 -13.61 2.36 -10.76
C ASP A 132 -12.98 3.09 -9.58
N LEU A 133 -12.39 2.35 -8.64
CA LEU A 133 -11.69 2.94 -7.49
C LEU A 133 -10.42 3.67 -7.94
N ALA A 134 -9.61 3.05 -8.79
CA ALA A 134 -8.40 3.65 -9.35
C ALA A 134 -8.73 4.89 -10.20
N LYS A 135 -9.74 4.81 -11.08
CA LYS A 135 -10.26 5.96 -11.84
C LYS A 135 -10.69 7.11 -10.94
N THR A 136 -11.45 6.82 -9.88
CA THR A 136 -11.94 7.86 -8.95
C THR A 136 -10.77 8.56 -8.29
N TYR A 137 -9.76 7.79 -7.81
CA TYR A 137 -8.56 8.35 -7.21
C TYR A 137 -7.76 9.20 -8.21
N LEU A 138 -7.48 8.67 -9.41
CA LEU A 138 -6.73 9.37 -10.46
C LEU A 138 -7.45 10.63 -10.96
N SER A 139 -8.78 10.61 -11.06
CA SER A 139 -9.57 11.79 -11.44
C SER A 139 -9.40 12.94 -10.43
N LEU A 140 -9.48 12.63 -9.14
CA LEU A 140 -9.30 13.63 -8.08
C LEU A 140 -7.85 14.12 -8.00
N LEU A 141 -6.87 13.22 -8.19
CA LEU A 141 -5.46 13.58 -8.23
C LEU A 141 -5.15 14.50 -9.42
N LYS A 142 -5.70 14.18 -10.60
CA LYS A 142 -5.60 15.03 -11.81
C LYS A 142 -6.18 16.42 -11.55
N GLN A 143 -7.38 16.52 -11.01
CA GLN A 143 -8.02 17.80 -10.68
C GLN A 143 -7.17 18.65 -9.73
N ARG A 144 -6.54 18.03 -8.72
CA ARG A 144 -5.64 18.73 -7.80
C ARG A 144 -4.37 19.21 -8.51
N ALA A 145 -3.79 18.37 -9.37
CA ALA A 145 -2.61 18.72 -10.16
C ALA A 145 -2.91 19.87 -11.13
N GLU A 146 -4.02 19.82 -11.86
CA GLU A 146 -4.50 20.89 -12.75
C GLU A 146 -4.75 22.20 -12.00
N LYS A 147 -5.29 22.13 -10.78
CA LYS A 147 -5.46 23.32 -9.94
C LYS A 147 -4.13 23.93 -9.52
N VAL A 148 -3.11 23.13 -9.24
CA VAL A 148 -1.75 23.62 -8.89
C VAL A 148 -1.07 24.22 -10.12
N LEU A 149 -1.20 23.62 -11.29
CA LEU A 149 -0.60 24.09 -12.54
C LEU A 149 -1.33 25.30 -13.15
N GLY A 150 -2.65 25.40 -12.93
CA GLY A 150 -3.50 26.40 -13.56
C GLY A 150 -3.88 26.07 -15.01
N GLU A 151 -3.59 24.86 -15.49
CA GLU A 151 -3.84 24.41 -16.86
C GLU A 151 -4.21 22.92 -16.91
N PRO A 152 -4.94 22.47 -17.97
CA PRO A 152 -5.36 21.08 -18.11
C PRO A 152 -4.19 20.14 -18.41
N ILE A 153 -4.29 18.91 -17.93
CA ILE A 153 -3.33 17.83 -18.14
C ILE A 153 -3.95 16.80 -19.10
N ASP A 154 -3.36 16.60 -20.26
CA ASP A 154 -3.86 15.64 -21.25
C ASP A 154 -3.06 14.33 -21.29
N ALA A 155 -1.77 14.36 -20.93
CA ALA A 155 -0.89 13.22 -21.04
C ALA A 155 -0.25 12.84 -19.70
N VAL A 156 -0.13 11.54 -19.43
CA VAL A 156 0.45 10.99 -18.21
C VAL A 156 1.40 9.83 -18.52
N THR A 157 2.54 9.81 -17.85
CA THR A 157 3.36 8.61 -17.68
C THR A 157 3.14 8.08 -16.27
N LEU A 158 2.54 6.90 -16.16
CA LEU A 158 2.28 6.21 -14.90
C LEU A 158 3.43 5.28 -14.53
N GLY A 159 3.80 5.25 -13.26
CA GLY A 159 4.68 4.23 -12.71
C GLY A 159 3.99 2.88 -12.62
N ARG A 160 4.74 1.83 -12.98
CA ARG A 160 4.33 0.45 -12.70
C ARG A 160 5.49 -0.34 -12.09
N PRO A 161 5.24 -1.33 -11.24
CA PRO A 161 6.27 -2.25 -10.79
C PRO A 161 6.80 -3.09 -11.98
N VAL A 162 7.95 -3.73 -11.79
CA VAL A 162 8.49 -4.67 -12.79
C VAL A 162 7.47 -5.76 -13.08
N LYS A 163 6.79 -6.24 -12.03
CA LYS A 163 5.66 -7.18 -12.14
C LYS A 163 4.53 -6.76 -11.19
N PHE A 164 3.32 -6.70 -11.69
CA PHE A 164 2.12 -6.66 -10.83
C PHE A 164 1.80 -8.04 -10.26
N SER A 165 2.13 -9.12 -11.00
CA SER A 165 1.88 -10.51 -10.62
C SER A 165 2.90 -11.42 -11.28
N GLU A 166 3.16 -12.59 -10.69
CA GLU A 166 3.95 -13.65 -11.32
C GLU A 166 3.23 -14.27 -12.54
N SER A 167 1.90 -14.23 -12.58
CA SER A 167 1.12 -14.61 -13.76
C SER A 167 1.16 -13.51 -14.81
N ALA A 168 1.68 -13.81 -16.02
CA ALA A 168 1.72 -12.85 -17.14
C ALA A 168 0.32 -12.33 -17.55
N GLU A 169 -0.70 -13.17 -17.45
CA GLU A 169 -2.10 -12.79 -17.72
C GLU A 169 -2.59 -11.76 -16.69
N GLN A 170 -2.35 -12.02 -15.42
CA GLN A 170 -2.76 -11.12 -14.33
C GLN A 170 -1.94 -9.82 -14.33
N ASP A 171 -0.64 -9.88 -14.66
CA ASP A 171 0.21 -8.70 -14.83
C ASP A 171 -0.33 -7.78 -15.93
N HIS A 172 -0.63 -8.34 -17.10
CA HIS A 172 -1.22 -7.59 -18.22
C HIS A 172 -2.59 -7.01 -17.86
N LYS A 173 -3.45 -7.80 -17.23
CA LYS A 173 -4.77 -7.35 -16.78
C LYS A 173 -4.69 -6.19 -15.79
N ALA A 174 -3.77 -6.24 -14.84
CA ALA A 174 -3.57 -5.16 -13.86
C ALA A 174 -3.13 -3.86 -14.56
N GLN A 175 -2.19 -3.95 -15.51
CA GLN A 175 -1.76 -2.79 -16.30
C GLN A 175 -2.90 -2.22 -17.14
N GLU A 176 -3.67 -3.05 -17.85
CA GLU A 176 -4.77 -2.59 -18.68
C GLU A 176 -5.91 -1.99 -17.84
N THR A 177 -6.19 -2.56 -16.67
CA THR A 177 -7.15 -1.96 -15.72
C THR A 177 -6.70 -0.55 -15.29
N LEU A 178 -5.41 -0.37 -15.00
CA LEU A 178 -4.86 0.94 -14.62
C LEU A 178 -4.85 1.91 -15.81
N ARG A 179 -4.55 1.44 -17.03
CA ARG A 179 -4.64 2.24 -18.28
C ARG A 179 -6.04 2.77 -18.48
N GLN A 180 -7.03 1.88 -18.49
CA GLN A 180 -8.43 2.24 -18.65
C GLN A 180 -8.88 3.21 -17.56
N ALA A 181 -8.50 2.98 -16.29
CA ALA A 181 -8.81 3.89 -15.20
C ALA A 181 -8.25 5.30 -15.42
N ALA A 182 -7.05 5.44 -15.97
CA ALA A 182 -6.43 6.72 -16.29
C ALA A 182 -7.13 7.40 -17.49
N GLU A 183 -7.43 6.66 -18.53
CA GLU A 183 -8.19 7.18 -19.70
C GLU A 183 -9.56 7.70 -19.26
N GLU A 184 -10.28 6.92 -18.46
CA GLU A 184 -11.58 7.32 -17.90
C GLU A 184 -11.48 8.45 -16.85
N ALA A 185 -10.30 8.65 -16.24
CA ALA A 185 -10.01 9.82 -15.40
C ALA A 185 -9.77 11.10 -16.23
N GLY A 186 -9.72 10.98 -17.57
CA GLY A 186 -9.63 12.09 -18.51
C GLY A 186 -8.22 12.39 -19.01
N PHE A 187 -7.29 11.45 -18.92
CA PHE A 187 -6.02 11.51 -19.63
C PHE A 187 -6.22 10.97 -21.05
N ARG A 188 -5.75 11.70 -22.06
CA ARG A 188 -5.88 11.33 -23.48
C ARG A 188 -4.74 10.44 -23.96
N GLU A 189 -3.55 10.66 -23.39
CA GLU A 189 -2.35 9.88 -23.66
C GLU A 189 -1.89 9.25 -22.34
N VAL A 190 -1.79 7.92 -22.29
CA VAL A 190 -1.39 7.16 -21.10
C VAL A 190 -0.23 6.24 -21.47
N ASP A 191 0.94 6.56 -20.95
CA ASP A 191 2.14 5.75 -21.06
C ASP A 191 2.51 5.14 -19.71
N PHE A 192 3.33 4.10 -19.73
CA PHE A 192 3.88 3.45 -18.55
C PHE A 192 5.41 3.42 -18.59
N GLU A 193 6.01 3.56 -17.39
CA GLU A 193 7.41 3.24 -17.20
C GLU A 193 7.58 2.40 -15.93
N LEU A 194 8.58 1.53 -15.92
CA LEU A 194 8.94 0.77 -14.74
C LEU A 194 9.47 1.72 -13.64
N GLU A 195 8.96 1.58 -12.43
CA GLU A 195 9.32 2.42 -11.28
C GLU A 195 10.84 2.49 -11.04
N PRO A 196 11.60 1.36 -11.05
CA PRO A 196 13.03 1.44 -10.89
C PRO A 196 13.75 2.12 -12.08
N ILE A 197 13.21 2.05 -13.31
CA ILE A 197 13.76 2.78 -14.46
C ILE A 197 13.49 4.28 -14.29
N ALA A 198 12.31 4.66 -13.83
CA ALA A 198 12.01 6.06 -13.52
C ALA A 198 12.96 6.60 -12.44
N ALA A 199 13.14 5.89 -11.33
CA ALA A 199 14.10 6.27 -10.31
C ALA A 199 15.54 6.41 -10.84
N ALA A 200 15.92 5.57 -11.80
CA ALA A 200 17.21 5.69 -12.49
C ALA A 200 17.36 6.97 -13.31
N LEU A 201 16.29 7.42 -13.99
CA LEU A 201 16.29 8.67 -14.76
C LEU A 201 16.45 9.89 -13.87
N ASP A 202 15.86 9.88 -12.66
CA ASP A 202 16.09 10.94 -11.67
C ASP A 202 17.53 10.93 -11.18
N TYR A 203 18.07 9.78 -10.79
CA TYR A 203 19.45 9.63 -10.36
C TYR A 203 20.46 10.10 -11.43
N GLU A 204 20.17 9.81 -12.71
CA GLU A 204 21.03 10.19 -13.84
C GLU A 204 21.26 11.69 -13.94
N GLN A 205 20.32 12.53 -13.47
CA GLN A 205 20.50 13.99 -13.44
C GLN A 205 21.63 14.44 -12.49
N SER A 206 22.02 13.58 -11.55
CA SER A 206 23.03 13.89 -10.53
C SER A 206 24.45 13.41 -10.88
N ILE A 207 24.61 12.58 -11.92
CA ILE A 207 25.90 11.98 -12.27
C ILE A 207 26.55 12.67 -13.47
N THR A 208 27.86 12.74 -13.46
CA THR A 208 28.67 13.42 -14.49
C THR A 208 29.48 12.44 -15.37
N LYS A 209 29.51 11.17 -15.00
CA LYS A 209 30.24 10.11 -15.72
C LYS A 209 29.37 8.89 -15.88
N PRO A 210 29.53 8.12 -16.97
CA PRO A 210 28.80 6.88 -17.14
C PRO A 210 29.08 5.86 -16.03
N GLN A 211 28.03 5.29 -15.45
CA GLN A 211 28.04 4.33 -14.34
C GLN A 211 27.19 3.11 -14.63
N ASN A 212 27.60 1.95 -14.14
CA ASN A 212 26.72 0.79 -13.98
C ASN A 212 26.02 0.91 -12.61
N VAL A 213 24.71 1.00 -12.62
CA VAL A 213 23.93 1.30 -11.42
C VAL A 213 22.90 0.22 -11.17
N VAL A 214 22.76 -0.17 -9.93
CA VAL A 214 21.61 -0.94 -9.45
C VAL A 214 20.64 0.02 -8.81
N ILE A 215 19.42 0.04 -9.27
CA ILE A 215 18.30 0.69 -8.58
C ILE A 215 17.61 -0.37 -7.74
N PHE A 216 17.47 -0.11 -6.46
CA PHE A 216 16.80 -0.94 -5.47
C PHE A 216 15.60 -0.17 -4.92
N ASP A 217 14.45 -0.29 -5.61
CA ASP A 217 13.21 0.38 -5.24
C ASP A 217 12.37 -0.52 -4.36
N PHE A 218 12.39 -0.23 -3.06
CA PHE A 218 11.72 -1.01 -2.05
C PHE A 218 10.60 -0.20 -1.40
N GLY A 219 9.43 -0.30 -1.99
CA GLY A 219 8.25 0.48 -1.61
C GLY A 219 7.41 -0.15 -0.51
N GLY A 220 6.13 0.20 -0.51
CA GLY A 220 5.12 -0.35 0.40
C GLY A 220 4.47 -1.64 -0.10
N GLY A 221 4.53 -1.92 -1.41
CA GLY A 221 3.86 -3.04 -2.06
C GLY A 221 4.77 -4.05 -2.77
N THR A 222 5.89 -3.61 -3.32
CA THR A 222 6.84 -4.44 -4.09
C THR A 222 8.27 -4.04 -3.81
N LEU A 223 9.20 -4.96 -4.04
CA LEU A 223 10.59 -4.67 -4.32
C LEU A 223 10.81 -4.79 -5.82
N ASP A 224 11.31 -3.71 -6.43
CA ASP A 224 11.63 -3.63 -7.85
C ASP A 224 13.11 -3.26 -8.03
N ILE A 225 13.81 -4.02 -8.92
CA ILE A 225 15.24 -3.87 -9.14
C ILE A 225 15.49 -3.63 -10.62
N ALA A 226 16.37 -2.68 -10.95
CA ALA A 226 16.89 -2.50 -12.29
C ALA A 226 18.42 -2.38 -12.28
N VAL A 227 19.09 -3.04 -13.23
CA VAL A 227 20.51 -2.89 -13.47
C VAL A 227 20.69 -2.14 -14.78
N MET A 228 21.36 -0.99 -14.74
CA MET A 228 21.41 -0.06 -15.87
C MET A 228 22.79 0.57 -16.07
N ARG A 229 23.06 0.95 -17.32
CA ARG A 229 24.11 1.90 -17.66
C ARG A 229 23.48 3.30 -17.76
N LEU A 230 23.98 4.26 -16.98
CA LEU A 230 23.50 5.64 -16.89
C LEU A 230 24.63 6.64 -17.14
N GLY A 231 24.29 7.92 -17.39
CA GLY A 231 25.23 9.05 -17.49
C GLY A 231 25.56 9.54 -18.90
N ASP A 232 25.12 8.85 -19.94
CA ASP A 232 25.10 9.31 -21.33
C ASP A 232 23.85 8.76 -22.03
N PRO A 233 22.89 9.60 -22.42
CA PRO A 233 21.66 9.17 -23.09
C PRO A 233 21.87 8.28 -24.31
N ARG A 234 23.00 8.41 -25.01
CA ARG A 234 23.32 7.59 -26.20
C ARG A 234 23.78 6.17 -25.85
N THR A 235 24.31 5.98 -24.66
CA THR A 235 24.77 4.67 -24.15
C THR A 235 23.94 4.15 -23.01
N ARG A 236 22.88 4.86 -22.62
CA ARG A 236 21.91 4.40 -21.62
C ARG A 236 21.34 3.06 -22.02
N ARG A 237 21.37 2.11 -21.10
CA ARG A 237 20.88 0.76 -21.35
C ARG A 237 20.36 0.13 -20.08
N VAL A 238 19.19 -0.50 -20.17
CA VAL A 238 18.70 -1.44 -19.17
C VAL A 238 19.33 -2.79 -19.47
N TYR A 239 20.09 -3.33 -18.53
CA TYR A 239 20.70 -4.67 -18.67
C TYR A 239 19.73 -5.75 -18.22
N ALA A 240 19.10 -5.55 -17.06
CA ALA A 240 18.11 -6.46 -16.49
C ALA A 240 17.16 -5.72 -15.55
N SER A 241 16.01 -6.32 -15.33
CA SER A 241 15.09 -5.93 -14.26
C SER A 241 14.54 -7.18 -13.58
N GLY A 242 14.19 -7.07 -12.29
CA GLY A 242 13.61 -8.13 -11.49
C GLY A 242 12.79 -7.52 -10.36
N GLY A 243 11.98 -8.33 -9.71
CA GLY A 243 11.17 -7.86 -8.59
C GLY A 243 10.50 -9.01 -7.86
N VAL A 244 10.08 -8.75 -6.64
CA VAL A 244 9.34 -9.70 -5.80
C VAL A 244 8.20 -8.98 -5.08
N ASP A 245 7.13 -9.72 -4.82
CA ASP A 245 5.93 -9.28 -4.14
C ASP A 245 6.08 -9.32 -2.60
N ILE A 246 7.14 -8.67 -2.13
CA ILE A 246 7.47 -8.48 -0.71
C ILE A 246 7.76 -7.01 -0.52
N ALA A 247 7.15 -6.38 0.48
CA ALA A 247 7.41 -4.97 0.76
C ALA A 247 6.94 -4.53 2.15
N GLY A 248 6.83 -3.21 2.36
CA GLY A 248 6.48 -2.61 3.63
C GLY A 248 5.18 -3.12 4.26
N SER A 249 4.17 -3.47 3.45
CA SER A 249 2.91 -4.05 3.94
C SER A 249 3.07 -5.45 4.55
N ASP A 250 4.04 -6.23 4.06
CA ASP A 250 4.33 -7.56 4.61
C ASP A 250 5.05 -7.44 5.95
N PHE A 251 5.89 -6.42 6.10
CA PHE A 251 6.55 -6.10 7.37
C PHE A 251 5.54 -5.59 8.41
N ASP A 252 4.57 -4.77 8.02
CA ASP A 252 3.46 -4.36 8.90
C ASP A 252 2.65 -5.57 9.34
N ARG A 253 2.35 -6.50 8.43
CA ARG A 253 1.70 -7.76 8.71
C ARG A 253 2.51 -8.59 9.73
N ALA A 254 3.82 -8.75 9.51
CA ALA A 254 4.69 -9.48 10.42
C ALA A 254 4.69 -8.88 11.84
N ILE A 255 4.73 -7.54 11.96
CA ILE A 255 4.60 -6.85 13.25
C ILE A 255 3.28 -7.20 13.92
N ILE A 256 2.17 -7.14 13.17
CA ILE A 256 0.84 -7.44 13.71
C ILE A 256 0.80 -8.89 14.20
N GLU A 257 1.19 -9.85 13.37
CA GLU A 257 1.14 -11.28 13.68
C GLU A 257 2.05 -11.67 14.86
N LYS A 258 3.27 -11.12 14.91
CA LYS A 258 4.24 -11.49 15.92
C LYS A 258 4.08 -10.74 17.24
N ARG A 259 3.58 -9.49 17.22
CA ARG A 259 3.58 -8.59 18.39
C ARG A 259 2.19 -8.13 18.81
N MET A 260 1.28 -7.86 17.87
CA MET A 260 0.03 -7.19 18.20
C MET A 260 -1.10 -8.15 18.58
N LEU A 261 -1.21 -9.34 17.96
CA LEU A 261 -2.34 -10.25 18.16
C LEU A 261 -2.52 -10.68 19.63
N GLN A 262 -1.44 -10.75 20.42
CA GLN A 262 -1.50 -11.06 21.84
C GLN A 262 -2.34 -10.06 22.64
N HIS A 263 -2.38 -8.80 22.22
CA HIS A 263 -3.16 -7.75 22.87
C HIS A 263 -4.67 -7.90 22.65
N PHE A 264 -5.07 -8.71 21.67
CA PHE A 264 -6.44 -9.02 21.30
C PHE A 264 -6.89 -10.45 21.68
N GLY A 265 -6.08 -11.15 22.47
CA GLY A 265 -6.42 -12.45 23.06
C GLY A 265 -5.82 -13.66 22.34
N PHE A 266 -4.95 -13.47 21.33
CA PHE A 266 -4.21 -14.57 20.72
C PHE A 266 -3.48 -15.40 21.79
N GLY A 267 -3.56 -16.72 21.67
CA GLY A 267 -3.01 -17.67 22.65
C GLY A 267 -3.88 -17.92 23.88
N GLN A 268 -4.85 -17.03 24.21
CA GLN A 268 -5.73 -17.17 25.38
C GLN A 268 -7.12 -17.72 25.04
N VAL A 269 -7.54 -17.66 23.77
CA VAL A 269 -8.88 -18.04 23.29
C VAL A 269 -8.86 -19.30 22.40
N LYS A 270 -7.92 -20.22 22.64
CA LYS A 270 -7.70 -21.43 21.81
C LYS A 270 -8.94 -22.32 21.62
N HIS A 271 -9.87 -22.28 22.56
CA HIS A 271 -11.11 -23.07 22.52
C HIS A 271 -12.33 -22.32 21.94
N HIS A 272 -12.10 -21.15 21.33
CA HIS A 272 -13.12 -20.30 20.74
C HIS A 272 -12.78 -20.04 19.27
N PRO A 273 -13.08 -20.96 18.33
CA PRO A 273 -12.65 -20.88 16.93
C PRO A 273 -13.14 -19.62 16.24
N GLU A 274 -14.38 -19.18 16.49
CA GLU A 274 -14.93 -17.97 15.89
C GLU A 274 -14.17 -16.71 16.32
N ILE A 275 -13.69 -16.65 17.57
CA ILE A 275 -12.89 -15.53 18.07
C ILE A 275 -11.47 -15.61 17.49
N MET A 276 -10.92 -16.81 17.37
CA MET A 276 -9.62 -17.00 16.72
C MET A 276 -9.65 -16.55 15.25
N GLU A 277 -10.71 -16.81 14.51
CA GLU A 277 -10.90 -16.32 13.15
C GLU A 277 -10.91 -14.78 13.10
N MET A 278 -11.60 -14.11 14.04
CA MET A 278 -11.59 -12.66 14.13
C MET A 278 -10.18 -12.12 14.42
N ILE A 279 -9.42 -12.75 15.31
CA ILE A 279 -8.04 -12.36 15.63
C ILE A 279 -7.13 -12.57 14.44
N HIS A 280 -7.24 -13.68 13.71
CA HIS A 280 -6.44 -13.95 12.52
C HIS A 280 -6.78 -13.03 11.33
N ALA A 281 -7.95 -12.41 11.33
CA ALA A 281 -8.32 -11.42 10.34
C ALA A 281 -7.70 -10.03 10.59
N ILE A 282 -7.15 -9.75 11.79
CA ILE A 282 -6.57 -8.44 12.12
C ILE A 282 -5.45 -8.00 11.16
N PRO A 283 -4.54 -8.88 10.69
CA PRO A 283 -3.51 -8.48 9.74
C PRO A 283 -4.03 -8.13 8.34
N ASP A 284 -5.26 -8.54 7.99
CA ASP A 284 -5.87 -8.23 6.70
C ASP A 284 -6.73 -6.95 6.80
N TRP A 285 -6.21 -5.87 6.26
CA TRP A 285 -6.86 -4.55 6.24
C TRP A 285 -8.22 -4.54 5.49
N MET A 286 -8.49 -5.55 4.64
CA MET A 286 -9.79 -5.73 3.97
C MET A 286 -10.78 -6.51 4.84
N ALA A 287 -10.29 -7.52 5.56
CA ALA A 287 -11.12 -8.39 6.37
C ALA A 287 -11.53 -7.74 7.70
N LEU A 288 -10.62 -7.04 8.38
CA LEU A 288 -10.89 -6.46 9.70
C LEU A 288 -12.14 -5.55 9.74
N PRO A 289 -12.36 -4.62 8.78
CA PRO A 289 -13.57 -3.80 8.78
C PRO A 289 -14.89 -4.57 8.59
N GLU A 290 -14.83 -5.75 7.99
CA GLU A 290 -16.01 -6.60 7.75
C GLU A 290 -16.42 -7.43 8.98
N LEU A 291 -15.57 -7.52 10.01
CA LEU A 291 -15.88 -8.19 11.28
C LEU A 291 -16.97 -7.48 12.11
N GLY A 292 -17.27 -6.23 11.81
CA GLY A 292 -18.18 -5.38 12.57
C GLY A 292 -19.65 -5.76 12.46
N THR A 293 -20.01 -7.04 12.70
CA THR A 293 -21.37 -7.57 12.61
C THR A 293 -22.01 -7.77 14.00
N PRO A 294 -23.35 -7.71 14.13
CA PRO A 294 -24.04 -8.04 15.40
C PRO A 294 -23.77 -9.45 15.90
N ILE A 295 -23.52 -10.41 14.97
CA ILE A 295 -23.20 -11.79 15.32
C ILE A 295 -21.87 -11.85 16.06
N ASN A 296 -20.83 -11.28 15.47
CA ASN A 296 -19.50 -11.22 16.08
C ASN A 296 -19.51 -10.47 17.40
N LYS A 297 -20.29 -9.39 17.49
CA LYS A 297 -20.47 -8.66 18.74
C LYS A 297 -21.03 -9.53 19.85
N ASN A 298 -22.12 -10.27 19.58
CA ASN A 298 -22.74 -11.18 20.55
C ASN A 298 -21.79 -12.30 20.96
N ILE A 299 -20.96 -12.85 20.05
CA ILE A 299 -19.94 -13.85 20.36
C ILE A 299 -18.91 -13.27 21.35
N LEU A 300 -18.38 -12.09 21.08
CA LEU A 300 -17.41 -11.42 21.96
C LEU A 300 -18.02 -11.10 23.32
N GLU A 301 -19.22 -10.49 23.37
CA GLU A 301 -19.90 -10.14 24.62
C GLU A 301 -20.13 -11.37 25.49
N LYS A 302 -20.59 -12.50 24.93
CA LYS A 302 -20.78 -13.76 25.68
C LYS A 302 -19.47 -14.31 26.23
N ALA A 303 -18.40 -14.29 25.45
CA ALA A 303 -17.09 -14.75 25.91
C ALA A 303 -16.53 -13.85 27.03
N ILE A 304 -16.68 -12.53 26.90
CA ILE A 304 -16.29 -11.56 27.93
C ILE A 304 -17.08 -11.80 29.23
N GLN A 305 -18.40 -12.00 29.14
CA GLN A 305 -19.25 -12.30 30.31
C GLN A 305 -18.89 -13.63 30.97
N ALA A 306 -18.47 -14.62 30.18
CA ALA A 306 -17.97 -15.91 30.68
C ALA A 306 -16.55 -15.83 31.29
N GLY A 307 -15.92 -14.66 31.30
CA GLY A 307 -14.59 -14.46 31.86
C GLY A 307 -13.42 -14.88 30.95
N VAL A 308 -13.69 -15.11 29.66
CA VAL A 308 -12.65 -15.49 28.69
C VAL A 308 -11.84 -14.27 28.31
N ALA A 309 -10.60 -14.18 28.77
CA ALA A 309 -9.65 -13.09 28.47
C ALA A 309 -10.30 -11.68 28.40
N PRO A 310 -11.10 -11.24 29.38
CA PRO A 310 -12.06 -10.15 29.24
C PRO A 310 -11.42 -8.81 28.83
N VAL A 311 -10.22 -8.52 29.30
CA VAL A 311 -9.50 -7.29 28.94
C VAL A 311 -9.08 -7.32 27.47
N ARG A 312 -8.58 -8.46 27.01
CA ARG A 312 -8.11 -8.62 25.62
C ARG A 312 -9.26 -8.64 24.62
N LEU A 313 -10.36 -9.32 24.97
CA LEU A 313 -11.54 -9.35 24.09
C LEU A 313 -12.28 -8.01 24.06
N ARG A 314 -12.23 -7.20 25.12
CA ARG A 314 -12.73 -5.80 25.05
C ARG A 314 -11.86 -4.95 24.14
N ALA A 315 -10.54 -5.17 24.12
CA ALA A 315 -9.66 -4.49 23.17
C ALA A 315 -9.97 -4.91 21.72
N LEU A 316 -10.23 -6.19 21.45
CA LEU A 316 -10.68 -6.68 20.14
C LEU A 316 -12.04 -6.07 19.75
N GLU A 317 -12.99 -6.06 20.67
CA GLU A 317 -14.29 -5.42 20.47
C GLU A 317 -14.12 -3.94 20.15
N GLY A 318 -13.30 -3.21 20.89
CA GLY A 318 -12.99 -1.80 20.66
C GLY A 318 -12.34 -1.57 19.28
N LEU A 319 -11.36 -2.40 18.88
CA LEU A 319 -10.72 -2.29 17.57
C LEU A 319 -11.74 -2.39 16.42
N ILE A 320 -12.67 -3.36 16.53
CA ILE A 320 -13.68 -3.62 15.50
C ILE A 320 -14.82 -2.59 15.53
N TYR A 321 -15.37 -2.29 16.74
CA TYR A 321 -16.62 -1.53 16.87
C TYR A 321 -16.45 -0.04 17.13
N ASN A 322 -15.24 0.46 17.39
CA ASN A 322 -14.96 1.90 17.47
C ASN A 322 -14.32 2.45 16.17
N ASP A 323 -14.34 1.69 15.06
CA ASP A 323 -13.77 2.05 13.75
C ASP A 323 -12.27 2.40 13.81
N LEU A 324 -11.49 1.68 14.64
CA LEU A 324 -10.08 2.00 14.91
C LEU A 324 -9.08 1.25 14.02
N ALA A 325 -9.55 0.43 13.06
CA ALA A 325 -8.70 -0.35 12.17
C ALA A 325 -7.66 0.52 11.45
N PHE A 326 -8.08 1.63 10.84
CA PHE A 326 -7.17 2.54 10.14
C PHE A 326 -6.15 3.18 11.10
N THR A 327 -6.58 3.59 12.29
CA THR A 327 -5.68 4.13 13.32
C THR A 327 -4.65 3.09 13.73
N PHE A 328 -5.07 1.85 13.92
CA PHE A 328 -4.21 0.74 14.30
C PHE A 328 -3.12 0.49 13.25
N TYR A 329 -3.48 0.35 11.97
CA TYR A 329 -2.51 0.15 10.90
C TYR A 329 -1.52 1.32 10.77
N ASN A 330 -1.99 2.56 10.87
CA ASN A 330 -1.09 3.72 10.84
C ASN A 330 -0.11 3.74 12.03
N ARG A 331 -0.52 3.24 13.23
CA ARG A 331 0.36 3.12 14.38
C ARG A 331 1.43 2.06 14.18
N VAL A 332 1.07 0.93 13.56
CA VAL A 332 2.02 -0.13 13.20
C VAL A 332 3.02 0.39 12.16
N GLU A 333 2.55 1.01 11.09
CA GLU A 333 3.40 1.60 10.04
C GLU A 333 4.35 2.66 10.62
N ALA A 334 3.84 3.56 11.48
CA ALA A 334 4.67 4.57 12.15
C ALA A 334 5.74 3.93 13.05
N GLY A 335 5.40 2.85 13.74
CA GLY A 335 6.37 2.07 14.53
C GLY A 335 7.46 1.46 13.65
N LYS A 336 7.11 0.84 12.53
CA LYS A 336 8.07 0.33 11.54
C LYS A 336 9.00 1.42 11.03
N ILE A 337 8.45 2.58 10.66
CA ILE A 337 9.24 3.72 10.18
C ILE A 337 10.20 4.22 11.25
N ALA A 338 9.74 4.34 12.51
CA ALA A 338 10.60 4.74 13.63
C ALA A 338 11.79 3.78 13.82
N LEU A 339 11.56 2.47 13.71
CA LEU A 339 12.62 1.45 13.85
C LEU A 339 13.68 1.48 12.73
N SER A 340 13.41 2.15 11.61
CA SER A 340 14.44 2.40 10.60
C SER A 340 15.50 3.39 11.07
N ASN A 341 15.16 4.29 12.01
CA ASN A 341 16.06 5.32 12.53
C ASN A 341 16.46 5.08 14.00
N ASP A 342 15.53 4.57 14.82
CA ASP A 342 15.67 4.42 16.26
C ASP A 342 15.90 2.95 16.64
N GLY A 343 16.63 2.71 17.75
CA GLY A 343 16.88 1.36 18.26
C GLY A 343 15.65 0.71 18.90
N ALA A 344 14.65 1.48 19.28
CA ALA A 344 13.39 1.01 19.86
C ALA A 344 12.29 2.04 19.67
N THR A 345 11.03 1.58 19.71
CA THR A 345 9.83 2.41 19.68
C THR A 345 8.73 1.81 20.55
N ILE A 346 7.69 2.59 20.79
CA ILE A 346 6.46 2.10 21.42
C ILE A 346 5.34 2.21 20.38
N ILE A 347 4.75 1.06 20.03
CA ILE A 347 3.52 1.04 19.24
C ILE A 347 2.36 1.07 20.22
N SER A 348 1.54 2.11 20.18
CA SER A 348 0.44 2.28 21.12
C SER A 348 -0.88 2.58 20.42
N LEU A 349 -1.96 2.03 20.97
CA LEU A 349 -3.32 2.37 20.61
C LEU A 349 -4.14 2.51 21.87
N GLU A 350 -4.68 3.69 22.07
CA GLU A 350 -5.51 4.02 23.23
C GLU A 350 -6.89 4.49 22.79
N ASP A 351 -7.90 3.91 23.41
CA ASP A 351 -9.29 4.32 23.33
C ASP A 351 -9.98 3.89 24.63
N LYS A 352 -11.26 4.21 24.81
CA LYS A 352 -12.04 3.83 26.01
C LYS A 352 -11.98 2.33 26.37
N ASP A 353 -11.85 1.46 25.36
CA ASP A 353 -11.84 0.00 25.50
C ASP A 353 -10.46 -0.60 25.23
N ILE A 354 -9.49 0.18 24.76
CA ILE A 354 -8.16 -0.26 24.35
C ILE A 354 -7.07 0.51 25.12
N ALA A 355 -6.19 -0.23 25.76
CA ALA A 355 -4.94 0.28 26.32
C ALA A 355 -3.80 -0.64 25.86
N LEU A 356 -3.35 -0.44 24.63
CA LEU A 356 -2.31 -1.22 23.98
C LEU A 356 -1.01 -0.42 23.99
N TRP A 357 0.05 -1.02 24.50
CA TRP A 357 1.41 -0.51 24.53
C TRP A 357 2.36 -1.67 24.25
N GLU A 358 3.10 -1.60 23.18
CA GLU A 358 4.09 -2.60 22.81
C GLU A 358 5.44 -1.91 22.64
N LEU A 359 6.38 -2.20 23.56
CA LEU A 359 7.77 -1.81 23.40
C LEU A 359 8.42 -2.75 22.37
N TYR A 360 8.87 -2.21 21.26
CA TYR A 360 9.41 -2.97 20.15
C TYR A 360 10.79 -2.46 19.77
N THR A 361 11.79 -3.32 19.77
CA THR A 361 13.15 -2.97 19.41
C THR A 361 13.45 -3.28 17.95
N ARG A 362 14.41 -2.55 17.35
CA ARG A 362 14.91 -2.83 16.00
C ARG A 362 15.37 -4.27 15.85
N SER A 363 16.15 -4.80 16.78
CA SER A 363 16.63 -6.17 16.73
C SER A 363 15.49 -7.21 16.71
N GLN A 364 14.41 -6.96 17.46
CA GLN A 364 13.22 -7.82 17.40
C GLN A 364 12.52 -7.70 16.06
N PHE A 365 12.38 -6.49 15.51
CA PHE A 365 11.79 -6.24 14.21
C PHE A 365 12.58 -6.94 13.09
N GLU A 366 13.89 -6.76 13.05
CA GLU A 366 14.77 -7.41 12.06
C GLU A 366 14.68 -8.94 12.15
N SER A 367 14.64 -9.51 13.36
CA SER A 367 14.43 -10.94 13.57
C SER A 367 13.05 -11.41 13.07
N ASP A 368 12.00 -10.61 13.29
CA ASP A 368 10.64 -10.97 12.87
C ASP A 368 10.47 -10.97 11.35
N ILE A 369 11.29 -10.18 10.61
CA ILE A 369 11.27 -10.07 9.14
C ILE A 369 12.46 -10.76 8.44
N GLU A 370 13.37 -11.40 9.18
CA GLU A 370 14.60 -12.01 8.64
C GLU A 370 14.33 -13.02 7.52
N HIS A 371 13.21 -13.73 7.60
CA HIS A 371 12.85 -14.72 6.57
C HIS A 371 12.63 -14.09 5.19
N TYR A 372 12.24 -12.82 5.09
CA TYR A 372 12.12 -12.11 3.81
C TYR A 372 13.48 -11.73 3.21
N LEU A 373 14.55 -11.67 4.03
CA LEU A 373 15.87 -11.28 3.55
C LEU A 373 16.41 -12.25 2.50
N VAL A 374 16.11 -13.54 2.66
CA VAL A 374 16.55 -14.60 1.73
C VAL A 374 15.96 -14.34 0.34
N ASP A 375 14.65 -14.13 0.26
CA ASP A 375 13.95 -13.90 -1.02
C ASP A 375 14.41 -12.60 -1.68
N VAL A 376 14.62 -11.55 -0.87
CA VAL A 376 15.12 -10.23 -1.34
C VAL A 376 16.54 -10.34 -1.89
N GLU A 377 17.45 -11.05 -1.20
CA GLU A 377 18.81 -11.26 -1.65
C GLU A 377 18.86 -12.15 -2.91
N GLU A 378 18.03 -13.19 -2.98
CA GLU A 378 17.93 -14.07 -4.13
C GLU A 378 17.51 -13.32 -5.39
N VAL A 379 16.44 -12.51 -5.34
CA VAL A 379 15.98 -11.74 -6.49
C VAL A 379 17.00 -10.68 -6.91
N LEU A 380 17.73 -10.09 -5.96
CA LEU A 380 18.80 -9.14 -6.24
C LEU A 380 19.95 -9.82 -7.02
N LEU A 381 20.46 -10.94 -6.54
CA LEU A 381 21.57 -11.68 -7.15
C LEU A 381 21.17 -12.27 -8.51
N ASP A 382 19.95 -12.78 -8.65
CA ASP A 382 19.40 -13.26 -9.92
C ASP A 382 19.31 -12.13 -10.96
N THR A 383 18.86 -10.94 -10.55
CA THR A 383 18.77 -9.78 -11.44
C THR A 383 20.15 -9.31 -11.89
N ILE A 384 21.16 -9.35 -11.00
CA ILE A 384 22.55 -9.03 -11.36
C ILE A 384 23.09 -10.08 -12.33
N ALA A 385 22.90 -11.36 -12.07
CA ALA A 385 23.32 -12.43 -12.95
C ALA A 385 22.72 -12.30 -14.36
N LYS A 386 21.42 -12.00 -14.46
CA LYS A 386 20.71 -11.71 -15.73
C LYS A 386 21.27 -10.49 -16.47
N SER A 387 21.85 -9.52 -15.77
CA SER A 387 22.49 -8.37 -16.40
C SER A 387 23.79 -8.68 -17.12
N GLY A 388 24.41 -9.84 -16.84
CA GLY A 388 25.73 -10.22 -17.31
C GLY A 388 26.88 -9.46 -16.64
N LEU A 389 26.60 -8.74 -15.57
CA LEU A 389 27.59 -8.00 -14.78
C LEU A 389 27.91 -8.74 -13.47
N GLU A 390 29.11 -8.53 -12.96
CA GLU A 390 29.53 -8.99 -11.64
C GLU A 390 29.24 -7.87 -10.60
N PRO A 391 28.93 -8.18 -9.32
CA PRO A 391 28.73 -7.17 -8.27
C PRO A 391 29.87 -6.15 -8.17
N GLY A 392 31.10 -6.59 -8.41
CA GLY A 392 32.30 -5.72 -8.41
C GLY A 392 32.29 -4.64 -9.49
N SER A 393 31.63 -4.87 -10.63
CA SER A 393 31.50 -3.93 -11.74
C SER A 393 30.36 -2.93 -11.62
N ILE A 394 29.56 -3.01 -10.56
CA ILE A 394 28.56 -2.03 -10.21
C ILE A 394 29.24 -0.81 -9.54
N ASP A 395 28.97 0.38 -10.05
CA ASP A 395 29.56 1.63 -9.56
C ASP A 395 28.74 2.25 -8.42
N ALA A 396 27.41 2.08 -8.44
CA ALA A 396 26.50 2.57 -7.41
C ALA A 396 25.27 1.69 -7.26
N VAL A 397 24.78 1.59 -6.02
CA VAL A 397 23.48 1.00 -5.67
C VAL A 397 22.61 2.10 -5.09
N VAL A 398 21.56 2.47 -5.78
CA VAL A 398 20.67 3.56 -5.39
C VAL A 398 19.41 2.98 -4.76
N LYS A 399 19.25 3.23 -3.46
CA LYS A 399 18.07 2.83 -2.70
C LYS A 399 17.00 3.89 -2.83
N THR A 400 15.78 3.47 -3.16
CA THR A 400 14.56 4.29 -3.13
C THR A 400 13.41 3.51 -2.52
N GLY A 401 12.28 4.16 -2.24
CA GLY A 401 11.17 3.57 -1.51
C GLY A 401 11.41 3.51 0.01
N GLY A 402 10.31 3.59 0.78
CA GLY A 402 10.38 3.69 2.25
C GLY A 402 11.04 2.49 2.92
N SER A 403 10.76 1.26 2.43
CA SER A 403 11.29 0.01 3.00
C SER A 403 12.80 -0.15 2.78
N SER A 404 13.38 0.53 1.78
CA SER A 404 14.83 0.53 1.53
C SER A 404 15.65 1.16 2.67
N SER A 405 14.99 1.90 3.55
CA SER A 405 15.62 2.56 4.71
C SER A 405 15.79 1.61 5.91
N ILE A 406 15.18 0.43 5.89
CA ILE A 406 15.33 -0.57 6.96
C ILE A 406 16.80 -1.04 6.99
N PRO A 407 17.51 -0.95 8.17
CA PRO A 407 18.94 -1.26 8.26
C PRO A 407 19.31 -2.65 7.77
N LEU A 408 18.51 -3.67 8.06
CA LEU A 408 18.70 -5.05 7.62
C LEU A 408 19.01 -5.15 6.10
N PHE A 409 18.22 -4.46 5.26
CA PHE A 409 18.42 -4.48 3.81
C PHE A 409 19.57 -3.58 3.37
N THR A 410 19.84 -2.49 4.10
CA THR A 410 21.03 -1.67 3.84
C THR A 410 22.31 -2.42 4.09
N GLU A 411 22.38 -3.20 5.17
CA GLU A 411 23.52 -4.04 5.53
C GLU A 411 23.72 -5.19 4.51
N MET A 412 22.63 -5.79 4.02
CA MET A 412 22.69 -6.78 2.94
C MET A 412 23.31 -6.17 1.66
N LEU A 413 22.84 -5.00 1.23
CA LEU A 413 23.40 -4.31 0.06
C LEU A 413 24.88 -3.95 0.28
N ALA A 414 25.26 -3.48 1.46
CA ALA A 414 26.64 -3.15 1.80
C ALA A 414 27.55 -4.39 1.79
N ARG A 415 27.05 -5.55 2.21
CA ARG A 415 27.77 -6.83 2.16
C ARG A 415 28.04 -7.28 0.72
N VAL A 416 27.07 -7.09 -0.19
CA VAL A 416 27.18 -7.54 -1.59
C VAL A 416 28.06 -6.60 -2.43
N PHE A 417 27.94 -5.28 -2.26
CA PHE A 417 28.55 -4.30 -3.16
C PHE A 417 29.66 -3.46 -2.54
N GLY A 418 29.75 -3.39 -1.20
CA GLY A 418 30.57 -2.43 -0.46
C GLY A 418 29.74 -1.20 -0.03
N ASN A 419 29.97 -0.78 1.21
CA ASN A 419 29.19 0.31 1.83
C ASN A 419 29.30 1.67 1.07
N GLU A 420 30.46 1.91 0.46
CA GLU A 420 30.76 3.14 -0.30
C GLU A 420 29.93 3.30 -1.58
N LYS A 421 29.41 2.19 -2.12
CA LYS A 421 28.59 2.17 -3.34
C LYS A 421 27.10 2.36 -3.03
N VAL A 422 26.63 2.08 -1.79
CA VAL A 422 25.23 2.19 -1.41
C VAL A 422 24.88 3.65 -1.16
N LYS A 423 23.92 4.17 -1.94
CA LYS A 423 23.45 5.55 -1.88
C LYS A 423 21.96 5.62 -1.62
N GLN A 424 21.53 6.57 -0.79
CA GLN A 424 20.12 6.83 -0.58
C GLN A 424 19.65 7.91 -1.56
N SER A 425 18.61 7.64 -2.33
CA SER A 425 17.83 8.62 -3.07
C SER A 425 16.66 9.12 -2.23
N ASN A 426 15.92 10.13 -2.72
CA ASN A 426 14.70 10.56 -2.05
C ASN A 426 13.61 9.48 -2.18
N SER A 427 13.26 8.87 -1.06
CA SER A 427 12.40 7.68 -0.99
C SER A 427 10.97 7.89 -1.50
N PHE A 428 10.51 9.15 -1.60
CA PHE A 428 9.12 9.46 -1.96
C PHE A 428 8.96 10.19 -3.30
N THR A 429 10.05 10.72 -3.85
CA THR A 429 9.94 11.63 -5.01
C THR A 429 10.78 11.22 -6.21
N SER A 430 11.77 10.31 -6.06
CA SER A 430 12.65 9.89 -7.15
C SER A 430 11.90 9.20 -8.29
N VAL A 431 10.93 8.33 -7.97
CA VAL A 431 10.12 7.64 -8.99
C VAL A 431 9.28 8.66 -9.77
N VAL A 432 8.53 9.51 -9.08
CA VAL A 432 7.66 10.50 -9.74
C VAL A 432 8.48 11.53 -10.55
N ALA A 433 9.66 11.91 -10.07
CA ALA A 433 10.58 12.78 -10.79
C ALA A 433 11.04 12.14 -12.11
N GLY A 434 11.46 10.88 -12.06
CA GLY A 434 11.85 10.12 -13.24
C GLY A 434 10.70 9.88 -14.23
N LEU A 435 9.48 9.66 -13.74
CA LEU A 435 8.28 9.56 -14.59
C LEU A 435 8.01 10.88 -15.33
N ALA A 436 8.21 12.03 -14.67
CA ALA A 436 8.07 13.32 -15.31
C ALA A 436 9.15 13.55 -16.39
N ILE A 437 10.40 13.12 -16.14
CA ILE A 437 11.47 13.14 -17.14
C ILE A 437 11.08 12.28 -18.34
N LYS A 438 10.62 11.06 -18.08
CA LYS A 438 10.16 10.12 -19.13
C LYS A 438 9.02 10.68 -19.97
N ALA A 439 8.05 11.32 -19.36
CA ALA A 439 6.88 11.91 -20.04
C ALA A 439 7.26 12.94 -21.13
N ARG A 440 8.48 13.49 -21.07
CA ARG A 440 8.96 14.48 -22.04
C ARG A 440 9.96 13.90 -23.08
N MET A 441 10.46 12.69 -22.85
CA MET A 441 11.33 11.99 -23.82
C MET A 441 10.54 11.50 -25.03
#